data_aec8df0159b4a401dc5e553ad110bc2a
#
_entry.id   aec8df0159b4a401dc5e553ad110bc2a
#
_cell.length_a   1.000
_cell.length_b   1.000
_cell.length_c   1.000
_cell.angle_alpha   90.00
_cell.angle_beta   90.00
_cell.angle_gamma   90.00
#
_symmetry.space_group_name_H-M   'P 1'
#
loop_
_entity.id
_entity.type
_entity.pdbx_description
1 polymer ?
#
loop_
_entity_poly.entity_id
_entity_poly.type
_entity_poly.pdbx_seq_one_letter_code
_entity_poly.pdbx_strand_id
1 'polypeptide(L)'
;MSTIAIVYHSGFGHTQALAEAVAKGAQTVPNTRVSLVPVAEAESRQAELDAADAIIFGSLTYMGGVSAEFAKFKDWTSKRWMDGAWRNKLAAGFTASASWNGDKHNTLYQLLTLALQHGMVWVGLGLPPGFNHSKGSAEDLNRLGASVGAMAQANADQGVEGIAASDFRTMEALGKRVADSARRWREAPLAQAA
;
A
#
# COMPACT_ATOMS: atom_id res chain seq x y z
N MET A 1 -5.42 9.05 -18.21
CA MET A 1 -5.80 7.88 -17.40
C MET A 1 -4.62 7.55 -16.50
N SER A 2 -4.82 7.48 -15.17
CA SER A 2 -3.77 7.08 -14.21
C SER A 2 -3.75 5.57 -14.04
N THR A 3 -2.56 5.00 -13.86
CA THR A 3 -2.35 3.56 -13.68
C THR A 3 -1.75 3.28 -12.30
N ILE A 4 -2.41 2.44 -11.51
CA ILE A 4 -2.01 2.08 -10.16
C ILE A 4 -1.76 0.57 -10.11
N ALA A 5 -0.54 0.17 -9.74
CA ALA A 5 -0.24 -1.22 -9.43
C ALA A 5 -0.26 -1.43 -7.91
N ILE A 6 -0.90 -2.49 -7.45
CA ILE A 6 -0.90 -2.88 -6.03
C ILE A 6 -0.14 -4.21 -5.95
N VAL A 7 1.09 -4.15 -5.45
CA VAL A 7 1.96 -5.33 -5.31
C VAL A 7 1.85 -5.85 -3.88
N TYR A 8 1.47 -7.11 -3.71
CA TYR A 8 1.23 -7.64 -2.38
C TYR A 8 1.63 -9.11 -2.23
N HIS A 9 1.94 -9.49 -0.98
CA HIS A 9 2.02 -10.88 -0.54
C HIS A 9 0.96 -11.16 0.52
N SER A 10 0.26 -12.29 0.34
CA SER A 10 -0.76 -12.77 1.27
C SER A 10 -0.53 -14.27 1.57
N GLY A 11 -0.35 -14.62 2.86
CA GLY A 11 -0.21 -16.01 3.27
C GLY A 11 -1.56 -16.72 3.49
N PHE A 12 -2.51 -16.04 4.14
CA PHE A 12 -3.79 -16.60 4.58
C PHE A 12 -5.02 -15.84 4.05
N GLY A 13 -4.85 -15.03 3.00
CA GLY A 13 -5.95 -14.28 2.38
C GLY A 13 -6.17 -12.86 2.94
N HIS A 14 -5.78 -12.54 4.17
CA HIS A 14 -6.02 -11.24 4.79
C HIS A 14 -5.45 -10.08 3.96
N THR A 15 -4.16 -10.13 3.61
CA THR A 15 -3.51 -9.07 2.84
C THR A 15 -4.09 -8.95 1.44
N GLN A 16 -4.52 -10.05 0.83
CA GLN A 16 -5.22 -10.03 -0.45
C GLN A 16 -6.54 -9.26 -0.36
N ALA A 17 -7.39 -9.58 0.62
CA ALA A 17 -8.64 -8.88 0.82
C ALA A 17 -8.44 -7.37 1.07
N LEU A 18 -7.38 -7.01 1.80
CA LEU A 18 -6.99 -5.62 2.01
C LEU A 18 -6.49 -4.96 0.71
N ALA A 19 -5.73 -5.68 -0.13
CA ALA A 19 -5.31 -5.20 -1.44
C ALA A 19 -6.51 -4.93 -2.37
N GLU A 20 -7.52 -5.80 -2.32
CA GLU A 20 -8.79 -5.62 -3.04
C GLU A 20 -9.55 -4.38 -2.55
N ALA A 21 -9.54 -4.11 -1.23
CA ALA A 21 -10.13 -2.88 -0.69
C ALA A 21 -9.36 -1.62 -1.14
N VAL A 22 -8.02 -1.65 -1.16
CA VAL A 22 -7.20 -0.57 -1.72
C VAL A 22 -7.55 -0.35 -3.19
N ALA A 23 -7.69 -1.43 -3.98
CA ALA A 23 -8.07 -1.35 -5.38
C ALA A 23 -9.46 -0.72 -5.56
N LYS A 24 -10.44 -1.16 -4.76
CA LYS A 24 -11.80 -0.59 -4.77
C LYS A 24 -11.77 0.91 -4.49
N GLY A 25 -11.00 1.36 -3.49
CA GLY A 25 -10.85 2.78 -3.20
C GLY A 25 -10.22 3.56 -4.36
N ALA A 26 -9.15 3.05 -4.97
CA ALA A 26 -8.49 3.69 -6.10
C ALA A 26 -9.41 3.78 -7.34
N GLN A 27 -10.23 2.77 -7.59
CA GLN A 27 -11.19 2.73 -8.69
C GLN A 27 -12.33 3.75 -8.56
N THR A 28 -12.58 4.31 -7.38
CA THR A 28 -13.55 5.41 -7.22
C THR A 28 -13.11 6.71 -7.87
N VAL A 29 -11.82 6.85 -8.18
CA VAL A 29 -11.28 8.04 -8.86
C VAL A 29 -11.44 7.87 -10.38
N PRO A 30 -12.12 8.80 -11.07
CA PRO A 30 -12.34 8.70 -12.50
C PRO A 30 -11.04 8.56 -13.31
N ASN A 31 -11.10 7.81 -14.39
CA ASN A 31 -9.96 7.57 -15.28
C ASN A 31 -8.75 6.91 -14.58
N THR A 32 -9.00 6.03 -13.63
CA THR A 32 -7.99 5.25 -12.94
C THR A 32 -8.09 3.77 -13.33
N ARG A 33 -6.98 3.21 -13.80
CA ARG A 33 -6.81 1.78 -14.01
C ARG A 33 -6.02 1.20 -12.85
N VAL A 34 -6.50 0.11 -12.27
CA VAL A 34 -5.87 -0.55 -11.13
C VAL A 34 -5.57 -2.01 -11.48
N SER A 35 -4.39 -2.47 -11.11
CA SER A 35 -4.00 -3.87 -11.19
C SER A 35 -3.53 -4.40 -9.85
N LEU A 36 -3.97 -5.61 -9.53
CA LEU A 36 -3.53 -6.38 -8.37
C LEU A 36 -2.44 -7.36 -8.84
N VAL A 37 -1.26 -7.27 -8.23
CA VAL A 37 -0.08 -8.05 -8.62
C VAL A 37 0.45 -8.80 -7.38
N PRO A 38 0.12 -10.09 -7.21
CA PRO A 38 0.80 -10.91 -6.22
C PRO A 38 2.32 -10.89 -6.48
N VAL A 39 3.15 -10.84 -5.43
CA VAL A 39 4.62 -10.79 -5.60
C VAL A 39 5.17 -11.97 -6.41
N ALA A 40 4.50 -13.12 -6.38
CA ALA A 40 4.85 -14.29 -7.18
C ALA A 40 4.72 -14.04 -8.71
N GLU A 41 3.89 -13.08 -9.11
CA GLU A 41 3.65 -12.71 -10.51
C GLU A 41 4.46 -11.47 -10.94
N ALA A 42 5.16 -10.82 -10.02
CA ALA A 42 5.80 -9.52 -10.28
C ALA A 42 6.81 -9.58 -11.43
N GLU A 43 7.56 -10.65 -11.55
CA GLU A 43 8.54 -10.85 -12.64
C GLU A 43 7.86 -10.96 -14.00
N SER A 44 6.83 -11.81 -14.12
CA SER A 44 6.08 -11.97 -15.38
C SER A 44 5.25 -10.73 -15.75
N ARG A 45 4.91 -9.90 -14.78
CA ARG A 45 4.14 -8.64 -14.94
C ARG A 45 4.99 -7.39 -14.79
N GLN A 46 6.32 -7.52 -14.95
CA GLN A 46 7.27 -6.43 -14.81
C GLN A 46 6.90 -5.19 -15.61
N ALA A 47 6.54 -5.36 -16.88
CA ALA A 47 6.19 -4.25 -17.76
C ALA A 47 5.00 -3.43 -17.23
N GLU A 48 4.07 -4.08 -16.52
CA GLU A 48 2.93 -3.43 -15.91
C GLU A 48 3.35 -2.56 -14.71
N LEU A 49 4.29 -3.06 -13.88
CA LEU A 49 4.88 -2.30 -12.78
C LEU A 49 5.70 -1.11 -13.29
N ASP A 50 6.49 -1.34 -14.32
CA ASP A 50 7.32 -0.29 -14.91
C ASP A 50 6.48 0.81 -15.61
N ALA A 51 5.28 0.48 -16.09
CA ALA A 51 4.36 1.44 -16.71
C ALA A 51 3.43 2.16 -15.70
N ALA A 52 3.35 1.71 -14.45
CA ALA A 52 2.46 2.30 -13.46
C ALA A 52 2.89 3.72 -13.05
N ASP A 53 1.92 4.61 -12.83
CA ASP A 53 2.15 5.96 -12.27
C ASP A 53 2.37 5.91 -10.74
N ALA A 54 1.77 4.91 -10.09
CA ALA A 54 1.94 4.65 -8.67
C ALA A 54 2.01 3.15 -8.39
N ILE A 55 2.81 2.77 -7.37
CA ILE A 55 2.90 1.40 -6.88
C ILE A 55 2.55 1.41 -5.38
N ILE A 56 1.52 0.67 -5.00
CA ILE A 56 1.14 0.50 -3.60
C ILE A 56 1.65 -0.87 -3.15
N PHE A 57 2.47 -0.89 -2.10
CA PHE A 57 3.07 -2.09 -1.55
C PHE A 57 2.25 -2.64 -0.39
N GLY A 58 1.93 -3.94 -0.41
CA GLY A 58 1.20 -4.64 0.63
C GLY A 58 1.94 -5.88 1.13
N SER A 59 2.25 -5.94 2.41
CA SER A 59 2.82 -7.14 3.04
C SER A 59 2.13 -7.40 4.36
N LEU A 60 1.91 -8.67 4.69
CA LEU A 60 1.63 -9.01 6.08
C LEU A 60 2.86 -8.67 6.94
N THR A 61 2.62 -8.29 8.20
CA THR A 61 3.69 -8.21 9.20
C THR A 61 3.88 -9.59 9.82
N TYR A 62 5.03 -10.20 9.56
CA TYR A 62 5.41 -11.49 10.10
C TYR A 62 6.77 -11.36 10.80
N MET A 63 6.87 -11.83 12.05
CA MET A 63 8.07 -11.66 12.90
C MET A 63 8.61 -10.22 12.91
N GLY A 64 7.69 -9.24 12.95
CA GLY A 64 8.02 -7.81 13.07
C GLY A 64 8.43 -7.12 11.77
N GLY A 65 8.29 -7.74 10.59
CA GLY A 65 8.70 -7.15 9.31
C GLY A 65 7.88 -7.64 8.13
N VAL A 66 8.32 -7.31 6.92
CA VAL A 66 7.72 -7.87 5.70
C VAL A 66 7.93 -9.38 5.64
N SER A 67 7.04 -10.09 4.99
CA SER A 67 7.18 -11.54 4.77
C SER A 67 8.40 -11.90 3.93
N ALA A 68 8.86 -13.16 4.04
CA ALA A 68 10.01 -13.65 3.28
C ALA A 68 9.78 -13.53 1.76
N GLU A 69 8.58 -13.82 1.26
CA GLU A 69 8.22 -13.69 -0.15
C GLU A 69 8.26 -12.24 -0.61
N PHE A 70 7.82 -11.30 0.24
CA PHE A 70 7.93 -9.87 -0.08
C PHE A 70 9.40 -9.41 -0.02
N ALA A 71 10.22 -9.96 0.88
CA ALA A 71 11.65 -9.70 0.91
C ALA A 71 12.36 -10.18 -0.39
N LYS A 72 12.01 -11.36 -0.91
CA LYS A 72 12.50 -11.84 -2.22
C LYS A 72 12.08 -10.90 -3.35
N PHE A 73 10.84 -10.40 -3.34
CA PHE A 73 10.41 -9.39 -4.30
C PHE A 73 11.26 -8.13 -4.19
N LYS A 74 11.58 -7.63 -2.98
CA LYS A 74 12.49 -6.48 -2.80
C LYS A 74 13.84 -6.72 -3.47
N ASP A 75 14.45 -7.88 -3.26
CA ASP A 75 15.74 -8.24 -3.86
C ASP A 75 15.66 -8.29 -5.39
N TRP A 76 14.57 -8.86 -5.93
CA TRP A 76 14.30 -8.88 -7.37
C TRP A 76 14.23 -7.47 -7.97
N THR A 77 13.74 -6.46 -7.24
CA THR A 77 13.64 -5.09 -7.73
C THR A 77 15.00 -4.41 -7.95
N SER A 78 16.12 -4.99 -7.51
CA SER A 78 17.46 -4.39 -7.58
C SER A 78 17.85 -3.94 -8.99
N LYS A 79 17.49 -4.72 -10.03
CA LYS A 79 17.71 -4.32 -11.42
C LYS A 79 16.88 -3.09 -11.80
N ARG A 80 15.63 -3.01 -11.34
CA ARG A 80 14.76 -1.83 -11.55
C ARG A 80 15.32 -0.58 -10.89
N TRP A 81 15.94 -0.76 -9.72
CA TRP A 81 16.66 0.30 -9.02
C TRP A 81 17.84 0.81 -9.84
N MET A 82 18.69 -0.08 -10.36
CA MET A 82 19.84 0.28 -11.20
C MET A 82 19.43 1.05 -12.47
N ASP A 83 18.34 0.61 -13.10
CA ASP A 83 17.79 1.22 -14.32
C ASP A 83 17.02 2.53 -14.03
N GLY A 84 16.76 2.86 -12.76
CA GLY A 84 15.93 4.01 -12.36
C GLY A 84 14.48 3.91 -12.81
N ALA A 85 13.99 2.70 -13.09
CA ALA A 85 12.69 2.46 -13.73
C ALA A 85 11.48 2.99 -12.93
N TRP A 86 11.63 3.12 -11.59
CA TRP A 86 10.55 3.58 -10.73
C TRP A 86 10.78 4.98 -10.16
N ARG A 87 11.85 5.67 -10.59
CA ARG A 87 12.13 7.04 -10.14
C ARG A 87 10.96 7.97 -10.43
N ASN A 88 10.60 8.80 -9.44
CA ASN A 88 9.51 9.76 -9.49
C ASN A 88 8.09 9.18 -9.60
N LYS A 89 7.91 7.86 -9.55
CA LYS A 89 6.58 7.27 -9.36
C LYS A 89 6.09 7.53 -7.95
N LEU A 90 4.77 7.57 -7.77
CA LEU A 90 4.20 7.60 -6.42
C LEU A 90 4.26 6.22 -5.78
N ALA A 91 4.41 6.18 -4.46
CA ALA A 91 4.36 4.94 -3.68
C ALA A 91 3.54 5.13 -2.41
N ALA A 92 2.95 4.06 -1.92
CA ALA A 92 2.28 3.97 -0.62
C ALA A 92 2.40 2.55 -0.09
N GLY A 93 1.95 2.32 1.15
CA GLY A 93 2.01 0.97 1.71
C GLY A 93 0.89 0.67 2.69
N PHE A 94 0.60 -0.63 2.83
CA PHE A 94 -0.32 -1.15 3.82
C PHE A 94 0.16 -2.49 4.38
N THR A 95 -0.31 -2.81 5.58
CA THR A 95 0.05 -4.06 6.27
C THR A 95 -1.04 -4.52 7.22
N ALA A 96 -0.98 -5.78 7.62
CA ALA A 96 -1.80 -6.35 8.67
C ALA A 96 -0.99 -7.25 9.59
N SER A 97 -1.43 -7.40 10.83
CA SER A 97 -0.96 -8.41 11.78
C SER A 97 -2.08 -8.80 12.73
N ALA A 98 -1.91 -9.91 13.46
CA ALA A 98 -2.88 -10.38 14.42
C ALA A 98 -2.95 -9.50 15.68
N SER A 99 -1.83 -9.02 16.17
CA SER A 99 -1.78 -8.16 17.35
C SER A 99 -2.12 -6.71 17.02
N TRP A 100 -2.67 -5.97 17.99
CA TRP A 100 -3.01 -4.55 17.82
C TRP A 100 -1.82 -3.70 17.38
N ASN A 101 -0.68 -3.82 18.04
CA ASN A 101 0.56 -3.20 17.62
C ASN A 101 1.25 -4.07 16.56
N GLY A 102 1.70 -5.28 16.95
CA GLY A 102 2.30 -6.32 16.12
C GLY A 102 3.47 -5.85 15.28
N ASP A 103 4.14 -4.76 15.69
CA ASP A 103 5.26 -4.13 14.96
C ASP A 103 4.94 -3.75 13.50
N LYS A 104 3.65 -3.55 13.20
CA LYS A 104 3.16 -3.14 11.87
C LYS A 104 3.89 -1.91 11.34
N HIS A 105 4.26 -0.99 12.22
CA HIS A 105 4.98 0.22 11.86
C HIS A 105 6.32 -0.10 11.19
N ASN A 106 7.06 -1.10 11.73
CA ASN A 106 8.32 -1.52 11.13
C ASN A 106 8.15 -2.07 9.71
N THR A 107 7.07 -2.83 9.46
CA THR A 107 6.74 -3.28 8.10
C THR A 107 6.51 -2.08 7.17
N LEU A 108 5.72 -1.09 7.58
CA LEU A 108 5.49 0.12 6.78
C LEU A 108 6.79 0.89 6.51
N TYR A 109 7.71 0.97 7.48
CA TYR A 109 9.03 1.58 7.28
C TYR A 109 9.89 0.82 6.27
N GLN A 110 9.82 -0.51 6.25
CA GLN A 110 10.53 -1.31 5.24
C GLN A 110 9.97 -1.07 3.83
N LEU A 111 8.65 -0.92 3.70
CA LEU A 111 7.99 -0.57 2.43
C LEU A 111 8.35 0.85 1.99
N LEU A 112 8.33 1.81 2.91
CA LEU A 112 8.77 3.19 2.68
C LEU A 112 10.24 3.23 2.22
N THR A 113 11.13 2.51 2.93
CA THR A 113 12.56 2.48 2.59
C THR A 113 12.77 1.91 1.19
N LEU A 114 12.05 0.83 0.81
CA LEU A 114 12.09 0.30 -0.56
C LEU A 114 11.71 1.37 -1.58
N ALA A 115 10.61 2.08 -1.36
CA ALA A 115 10.17 3.14 -2.26
C ALA A 115 11.22 4.26 -2.39
N LEU A 116 11.79 4.72 -1.27
CA LEU A 116 12.80 5.77 -1.26
C LEU A 116 14.11 5.32 -1.92
N GLN A 117 14.52 4.07 -1.78
CA GLN A 117 15.65 3.50 -2.53
C GLN A 117 15.44 3.61 -4.03
N HIS A 118 14.22 3.36 -4.52
CA HIS A 118 13.87 3.52 -5.93
C HIS A 118 13.67 4.99 -6.38
N GLY A 119 13.86 5.98 -5.48
CA GLY A 119 13.63 7.39 -5.79
C GLY A 119 12.16 7.74 -6.01
N MET A 120 11.24 6.95 -5.42
CA MET A 120 9.80 7.19 -5.48
C MET A 120 9.36 8.25 -4.47
N VAL A 121 8.18 8.84 -4.71
CA VAL A 121 7.56 9.81 -3.80
C VAL A 121 6.50 9.11 -2.95
N TRP A 122 6.69 9.10 -1.64
CA TRP A 122 5.79 8.41 -0.73
C TRP A 122 4.53 9.21 -0.41
N VAL A 123 3.38 8.55 -0.52
CA VAL A 123 2.06 9.07 -0.16
C VAL A 123 1.61 8.38 1.14
N GLY A 124 1.67 9.09 2.25
CA GLY A 124 1.17 8.61 3.54
C GLY A 124 -0.36 8.51 3.57
N LEU A 125 -0.92 7.91 4.64
CA LEU A 125 -2.36 7.64 4.76
C LEU A 125 -3.22 8.92 4.75
N GLY A 126 -2.76 9.98 5.41
CA GLY A 126 -3.43 11.30 5.41
C GLY A 126 -4.77 11.34 6.14
N LEU A 127 -5.07 10.35 6.97
CA LEU A 127 -6.22 10.35 7.87
C LEU A 127 -5.76 10.62 9.31
N PRO A 128 -6.50 11.41 10.08
CA PRO A 128 -6.27 11.50 11.52
C PRO A 128 -6.56 10.15 12.18
N PRO A 129 -5.97 9.86 13.36
CA PRO A 129 -6.32 8.66 14.11
C PRO A 129 -7.78 8.77 14.61
N GLY A 130 -8.60 7.76 14.32
CA GLY A 130 -10.03 7.80 14.66
C GLY A 130 -10.31 7.43 16.13
N PHE A 131 -9.75 6.36 16.62
CA PHE A 131 -10.03 5.80 17.96
C PHE A 131 -9.00 6.28 18.99
N ASN A 132 -8.87 7.60 19.16
CA ASN A 132 -7.88 8.21 20.05
C ASN A 132 -8.47 9.19 21.10
N HIS A 133 -9.77 9.22 21.26
CA HIS A 133 -10.46 10.05 22.26
C HIS A 133 -11.71 9.35 22.81
N SER A 134 -12.25 9.85 23.92
CA SER A 134 -13.34 9.19 24.67
C SER A 134 -14.65 9.00 23.89
N LYS A 135 -14.84 9.70 22.79
CA LYS A 135 -16.00 9.59 21.89
C LYS A 135 -15.66 8.82 20.60
N GLY A 136 -14.42 8.36 20.46
CA GLY A 136 -13.99 7.53 19.33
C GLY A 136 -14.49 6.10 19.46
N SER A 137 -14.43 5.37 18.38
CA SER A 137 -14.96 4.03 18.25
C SER A 137 -14.03 3.15 17.43
N ALA A 138 -14.09 1.84 17.64
CA ALA A 138 -13.39 0.85 16.81
C ALA A 138 -13.89 0.86 15.35
N GLU A 139 -15.03 1.50 15.09
CA GLU A 139 -15.59 1.67 13.74
C GLU A 139 -15.07 2.91 13.01
N ASP A 140 -14.26 3.75 13.65
CA ASP A 140 -13.70 4.93 13.01
C ASP A 140 -12.60 4.56 11.99
N LEU A 141 -12.45 5.39 10.97
CA LEU A 141 -11.34 5.25 10.02
C LEU A 141 -10.01 5.43 10.76
N ASN A 142 -9.00 4.69 10.30
CA ASN A 142 -7.67 4.74 10.90
C ASN A 142 -7.68 4.49 12.42
N ARG A 143 -8.50 3.55 12.89
CA ARG A 143 -8.63 3.21 14.30
C ARG A 143 -7.31 2.77 14.95
N LEU A 144 -6.34 2.31 14.15
CA LEU A 144 -5.01 1.91 14.60
C LEU A 144 -4.00 3.07 14.63
N GLY A 145 -4.38 4.27 14.19
CA GLY A 145 -3.60 5.50 14.33
C GLY A 145 -2.34 5.58 13.46
N ALA A 146 -2.32 4.94 12.30
CA ALA A 146 -1.17 4.95 11.41
C ALA A 146 -1.09 6.22 10.55
N SER A 147 0.11 6.70 10.24
CA SER A 147 0.35 7.87 9.38
C SER A 147 1.16 7.51 8.13
N VAL A 148 2.16 6.64 8.27
CA VAL A 148 3.06 6.25 7.18
C VAL A 148 2.31 5.51 6.08
N GLY A 149 1.36 4.64 6.45
CA GLY A 149 0.53 3.87 5.52
C GLY A 149 -0.69 3.33 6.25
N ALA A 150 -1.48 2.46 5.63
CA ALA A 150 -2.64 1.88 6.27
C ALA A 150 -2.30 0.59 7.02
N MET A 151 -2.92 0.41 8.19
CA MET A 151 -2.79 -0.80 9.01
C MET A 151 -4.15 -1.45 9.20
N ALA A 152 -4.16 -2.78 9.27
CA ALA A 152 -5.30 -3.58 9.70
C ALA A 152 -4.90 -4.56 10.81
N GLN A 153 -5.88 -4.98 11.61
CA GLN A 153 -5.74 -6.05 12.58
C GLN A 153 -6.66 -7.21 12.15
N ALA A 154 -6.11 -8.41 12.13
CA ALA A 154 -6.83 -9.63 11.79
C ALA A 154 -6.45 -10.72 12.79
N ASN A 155 -7.41 -11.28 13.52
CA ASN A 155 -7.15 -12.35 14.47
C ASN A 155 -6.47 -13.55 13.80
N ALA A 156 -5.53 -14.19 14.50
CA ALA A 156 -4.72 -15.27 13.95
C ALA A 156 -5.52 -16.55 13.65
N ASP A 157 -6.64 -16.75 14.33
CA ASP A 157 -7.52 -17.91 14.27
C ASP A 157 -8.80 -17.68 13.45
N GLN A 158 -8.89 -16.53 12.75
CA GLN A 158 -10.02 -16.18 11.90
C GLN A 158 -9.58 -15.92 10.46
N GLY A 159 -10.50 -16.08 9.53
CA GLY A 159 -10.31 -15.68 8.14
C GLY A 159 -10.51 -14.17 7.93
N VAL A 160 -10.83 -13.82 6.71
CA VAL A 160 -11.05 -12.42 6.28
C VAL A 160 -12.20 -11.76 7.06
N GLU A 161 -13.17 -12.54 7.52
CA GLU A 161 -14.29 -12.09 8.35
C GLU A 161 -13.87 -11.55 9.73
N GLY A 162 -12.66 -11.87 10.18
CA GLY A 162 -12.09 -11.33 11.41
C GLY A 162 -11.52 -9.92 11.28
N ILE A 163 -11.45 -9.37 10.07
CA ILE A 163 -10.99 -8.00 9.83
C ILE A 163 -12.15 -7.03 10.03
N ALA A 164 -11.93 -5.99 10.84
CA ALA A 164 -12.96 -4.98 11.08
C ALA A 164 -13.32 -4.19 9.81
N ALA A 165 -14.60 -3.86 9.64
CA ALA A 165 -15.08 -3.06 8.51
C ALA A 165 -14.39 -1.69 8.40
N SER A 166 -14.00 -1.09 9.54
CA SER A 166 -13.24 0.15 9.61
C SER A 166 -11.84 0.04 8.98
N ASP A 167 -11.19 -1.13 9.12
CA ASP A 167 -9.88 -1.37 8.51
C ASP A 167 -10.01 -1.46 6.98
N PHE A 168 -11.04 -2.14 6.45
CA PHE A 168 -11.32 -2.15 5.01
C PHE A 168 -11.58 -0.75 4.48
N ARG A 169 -12.41 0.06 5.16
CA ARG A 169 -12.66 1.46 4.76
C ARG A 169 -11.39 2.32 4.82
N THR A 170 -10.48 2.04 5.75
CA THR A 170 -9.17 2.71 5.83
C THR A 170 -8.30 2.35 4.62
N MET A 171 -8.31 1.10 4.16
CA MET A 171 -7.62 0.67 2.93
C MET A 171 -8.23 1.33 1.68
N GLU A 172 -9.56 1.40 1.59
CA GLU A 172 -10.24 2.13 0.51
C GLU A 172 -9.82 3.61 0.47
N ALA A 173 -9.74 4.25 1.64
CA ALA A 173 -9.28 5.64 1.74
C ALA A 173 -7.82 5.81 1.27
N LEU A 174 -6.91 4.89 1.60
CA LEU A 174 -5.54 4.89 1.08
C LEU A 174 -5.53 4.79 -0.44
N GLY A 175 -6.25 3.81 -1.01
CA GLY A 175 -6.32 3.61 -2.45
C GLY A 175 -6.83 4.85 -3.20
N LYS A 176 -7.93 5.42 -2.70
CA LYS A 176 -8.48 6.67 -3.24
C LYS A 176 -7.47 7.81 -3.19
N ARG A 177 -6.79 7.99 -2.04
CA ARG A 177 -5.80 9.06 -1.87
C ARG A 177 -4.63 8.92 -2.85
N VAL A 178 -4.11 7.72 -3.05
CA VAL A 178 -3.01 7.47 -4.00
C VAL A 178 -3.45 7.77 -5.43
N ALA A 179 -4.65 7.33 -5.83
CA ALA A 179 -5.19 7.59 -7.17
C ALA A 179 -5.44 9.09 -7.42
N ASP A 180 -6.00 9.81 -6.44
CA ASP A 180 -6.15 11.28 -6.51
C ASP A 180 -4.78 11.98 -6.62
N SER A 181 -3.77 11.48 -5.89
CA SER A 181 -2.40 12.02 -5.95
C SER A 181 -1.76 11.75 -7.31
N ALA A 182 -1.91 10.53 -7.85
CA ALA A 182 -1.38 10.18 -9.17
C ALA A 182 -1.99 11.03 -10.28
N ARG A 183 -3.30 11.29 -10.22
CA ARG A 183 -3.97 12.19 -11.16
C ARG A 183 -3.38 13.58 -11.10
N ARG A 184 -3.24 14.19 -9.92
CA ARG A 184 -2.65 15.54 -9.74
C ARG A 184 -1.18 15.58 -10.17
N TRP A 185 -0.40 14.53 -9.89
CA TRP A 185 1.00 14.44 -10.27
C TRP A 185 1.20 14.46 -11.78
N ARG A 186 0.31 13.81 -12.52
CA ARG A 186 0.33 13.81 -14.00
C ARG A 186 -0.14 15.14 -14.60
N GLU A 187 -1.14 15.78 -13.98
CA GLU A 187 -1.70 17.06 -14.45
C GLU A 187 -0.79 18.26 -14.13
N ALA A 188 0.18 18.10 -13.21
CA ALA A 188 1.13 19.14 -12.89
C ALA A 188 1.97 19.48 -14.14
N PRO A 189 2.06 20.76 -14.57
CA PRO A 189 2.96 21.15 -15.63
C PRO A 189 4.38 20.75 -15.24
N LEU A 190 5.07 19.99 -16.11
CA LEU A 190 6.51 19.82 -15.98
C LEU A 190 7.10 21.23 -16.03
N ALA A 191 7.62 21.74 -14.93
CA ALA A 191 8.38 22.96 -14.94
C ALA A 191 9.49 22.74 -15.97
N GLN A 192 9.50 23.57 -17.04
CA GLN A 192 10.58 23.55 -18.00
C GLN A 192 11.86 23.73 -17.19
N ALA A 193 12.74 22.76 -17.23
CA ALA A 193 14.07 22.87 -16.64
C ALA A 193 14.75 24.07 -17.31
N ALA A 194 14.98 25.11 -16.51
CA ALA A 194 15.75 26.26 -16.94
C ALA A 194 17.23 25.88 -17.08
#